data_a57d0e55decb1f9b47b49f7b5a276cab
#
_entry.id   a57d0e55decb1f9b47b49f7b5a276cab
#
_cell.length_a   1.000
_cell.length_b   1.000
_cell.length_c   1.000
_cell.angle_alpha   90.00
_cell.angle_beta   90.00
_cell.angle_gamma   90.00
#
_symmetry.space_group_name_H-M   'P 1'
#
loop_
_entity.id
_entity.type
_entity.pdbx_description
1 polymer ?
#
loop_
_entity_poly.entity_id
_entity_poly.type
_entity_poly.pdbx_seq_one_letter_code
_entity_poly.pdbx_strand_id
1 'polypeptide(L)'
;MRKICIALSLVLSLSLFGCGNDSTEKKDNKQETTENNGKDTTENGDGANKGVAADLKDGTYEATADAWDFGQESATVTIKDGKITDIILKRLTKDGKEVNYNEWTGAEVEGKTRPNLNLFRQDMSKKMIDAQSYDVDTIATATVSTANWKVAVQRALEKAK
;
A
#
# COMPACT_ATOMS: atom_id res chain seq x y z
N MET A 1 34.73 -12.40 36.29
CA MET A 1 34.25 -11.89 37.57
C MET A 1 34.03 -10.39 37.44
N ARG A 2 32.80 -9.93 37.32
CA ARG A 2 32.32 -8.64 37.81
C ARG A 2 30.81 -8.59 37.53
N LYS A 3 30.06 -8.97 38.55
CA LYS A 3 28.61 -8.79 38.66
C LYS A 3 28.39 -7.32 39.03
N ILE A 4 27.50 -6.64 38.32
CA ILE A 4 26.88 -5.39 38.78
C ILE A 4 25.40 -5.57 38.67
N CYS A 5 24.80 -5.80 39.84
CA CYS A 5 23.35 -5.64 40.08
C CYS A 5 23.10 -4.15 40.31
N ILE A 6 22.13 -3.54 39.64
CA ILE A 6 21.51 -2.32 40.12
C ILE A 6 20.02 -2.49 40.01
N ALA A 7 19.41 -2.33 41.17
CA ALA A 7 18.02 -2.51 41.48
C ALA A 7 17.17 -1.29 41.10
N LEU A 8 15.92 -1.57 40.77
CA LEU A 8 14.67 -1.02 41.31
C LEU A 8 14.50 0.52 41.35
N SER A 9 13.56 1.03 40.59
CA SER A 9 12.67 2.09 41.06
C SER A 9 11.32 2.04 40.34
N LEU A 10 10.37 1.61 41.11
CA LEU A 10 8.92 1.62 40.91
C LEU A 10 8.43 3.05 41.17
N VAL A 11 7.78 3.69 40.22
CA VAL A 11 6.92 4.87 40.52
C VAL A 11 5.57 4.68 39.86
N LEU A 12 4.66 4.36 40.72
CA LEU A 12 3.22 4.30 40.51
C LEU A 12 2.66 5.72 40.66
N SER A 13 2.01 6.26 39.64
CA SER A 13 1.17 7.48 39.80
C SER A 13 -0.18 7.25 39.16
N LEU A 14 -1.14 6.93 40.02
CA LEU A 14 -2.56 6.99 39.75
C LEU A 14 -2.98 8.48 39.74
N SER A 15 -3.74 8.89 38.74
CA SER A 15 -4.56 10.10 38.83
C SER A 15 -5.90 9.85 38.15
N LEU A 16 -6.86 9.56 38.98
CA LEU A 16 -8.31 9.61 38.74
C LEU A 16 -8.79 11.06 38.88
N PHE A 17 -9.49 11.55 37.89
CA PHE A 17 -10.56 12.57 37.99
C PHE A 17 -11.46 12.30 36.79
N GLY A 18 -12.67 12.03 36.88
CA GLY A 18 -13.72 12.15 37.88
C GLY A 18 -14.69 13.23 37.47
N CYS A 19 -15.93 12.80 37.24
CA CYS A 19 -17.20 13.51 37.27
C CYS A 19 -17.45 14.58 36.20
N GLY A 20 -18.58 14.65 35.57
CA GLY A 20 -19.92 14.14 35.85
C GLY A 20 -20.95 15.13 35.36
N ASN A 21 -22.12 14.58 35.17
CA ASN A 21 -23.44 15.18 35.32
C ASN A 21 -24.03 15.86 34.10
N ASP A 22 -25.03 15.25 33.50
CA ASP A 22 -26.43 15.04 33.87
C ASP A 22 -27.32 16.25 33.56
N SER A 23 -28.40 15.92 32.94
CA SER A 23 -29.76 16.42 32.96
C SER A 23 -30.37 16.77 31.60
N THR A 24 -31.13 15.82 31.10
CA THR A 24 -32.60 15.84 30.90
C THR A 24 -33.24 17.20 30.55
N GLU A 25 -33.89 17.31 29.41
CA GLU A 25 -35.34 17.31 29.30
C GLU A 25 -35.86 17.45 27.86
N LYS A 26 -36.98 16.74 27.66
CA LYS A 26 -37.86 16.72 26.49
C LYS A 26 -38.52 18.06 26.25
N LYS A 27 -38.80 18.35 24.98
CA LYS A 27 -40.17 18.71 24.55
C LYS A 27 -40.32 18.66 23.01
N ASP A 28 -41.40 17.96 22.68
CA ASP A 28 -42.06 17.94 21.37
C ASP A 28 -42.42 19.33 20.86
N ASN A 29 -42.36 19.56 19.56
CA ASN A 29 -43.54 19.96 18.79
C ASN A 29 -43.25 20.12 17.30
N LYS A 30 -43.93 19.29 16.48
CA LYS A 30 -44.85 19.53 15.39
C LYS A 30 -44.41 20.41 14.20
N GLN A 31 -44.16 19.71 13.12
CA GLN A 31 -44.68 19.84 11.78
C GLN A 31 -44.98 21.25 11.22
N GLU A 32 -44.28 21.59 10.16
CA GLU A 32 -44.94 22.14 8.97
C GLU A 32 -44.10 21.96 7.71
N THR A 33 -44.78 21.54 6.67
CA THR A 33 -44.34 21.22 5.32
C THR A 33 -44.11 22.51 4.55
N THR A 34 -42.97 22.63 3.87
CA THR A 34 -42.94 23.44 2.64
C THR A 34 -41.90 22.86 1.70
N GLU A 35 -42.37 22.38 0.58
CA GLU A 35 -41.59 22.06 -0.61
C GLU A 35 -40.77 23.28 -1.02
N ASN A 36 -39.50 23.12 -1.26
CA ASN A 36 -38.87 23.91 -2.29
C ASN A 36 -37.71 23.15 -2.95
N ASN A 37 -37.88 23.03 -4.21
CA ASN A 37 -37.02 22.43 -5.21
C ASN A 37 -35.70 23.17 -5.27
N GLY A 38 -34.63 22.53 -4.82
CA GLY A 38 -33.25 23.02 -4.89
C GLY A 38 -32.34 21.86 -5.29
N LYS A 39 -32.03 21.81 -6.55
CA LYS A 39 -31.06 20.94 -7.19
C LYS A 39 -29.69 21.15 -6.51
N ASP A 40 -29.41 20.36 -5.51
CA ASP A 40 -28.06 20.30 -4.93
C ASP A 40 -27.31 19.15 -5.58
N THR A 41 -26.36 19.55 -6.40
CA THR A 41 -25.41 18.65 -7.04
C THR A 41 -24.44 18.22 -5.96
N THR A 42 -24.71 17.10 -5.34
CA THR A 42 -23.72 16.41 -4.51
C THR A 42 -22.63 15.93 -5.46
N GLU A 43 -21.57 16.67 -5.58
CA GLU A 43 -20.29 16.16 -6.05
C GLU A 43 -19.85 15.07 -5.08
N ASN A 44 -20.25 13.85 -5.37
CA ASN A 44 -19.51 12.68 -4.91
C ASN A 44 -18.14 12.80 -5.50
N GLY A 45 -17.15 13.03 -4.63
CA GLY A 45 -15.74 12.89 -4.98
C GLY A 45 -15.55 11.52 -5.59
N ASP A 46 -15.60 11.49 -6.89
CA ASP A 46 -15.19 10.37 -7.72
C ASP A 46 -13.67 10.25 -7.48
N GLY A 47 -13.31 9.39 -6.54
CA GLY A 47 -11.98 8.85 -6.47
C GLY A 47 -11.75 8.15 -7.80
N ALA A 48 -11.28 8.91 -8.78
CA ALA A 48 -10.97 8.42 -10.10
C ALA A 48 -10.09 7.19 -9.92
N ASN A 49 -10.72 6.04 -9.97
CA ASN A 49 -10.05 4.77 -10.19
C ASN A 49 -9.35 4.95 -11.55
N LYS A 50 -8.08 5.34 -11.51
CA LYS A 50 -7.19 5.34 -12.67
C LYS A 50 -6.84 3.88 -12.98
N GLY A 51 -7.87 3.05 -13.08
CA GLY A 51 -7.77 1.74 -13.66
C GLY A 51 -7.19 1.92 -15.06
N VAL A 52 -6.23 1.13 -15.40
CA VAL A 52 -5.73 1.05 -16.77
C VAL A 52 -6.86 0.39 -17.56
N ALA A 53 -7.89 1.17 -17.86
CA ALA A 53 -9.01 0.70 -18.64
C ALA A 53 -8.72 0.91 -20.11
N ALA A 54 -9.24 -0.01 -20.88
CA ALA A 54 -9.52 0.02 -22.30
C ALA A 54 -8.30 0.06 -23.23
N ASP A 55 -8.24 -0.93 -24.10
CA ASP A 55 -7.35 -1.07 -25.23
C ASP A 55 -5.91 -1.53 -24.96
N LEU A 56 -5.68 -2.31 -23.88
CA LEU A 56 -4.41 -2.99 -23.71
C LEU A 56 -4.30 -4.12 -24.74
N LYS A 57 -3.21 -4.13 -25.48
CA LYS A 57 -2.90 -5.21 -26.43
C LYS A 57 -2.41 -6.44 -25.68
N ASP A 58 -2.88 -7.60 -26.09
CA ASP A 58 -2.44 -8.88 -25.56
C ASP A 58 -0.94 -9.06 -25.78
N GLY A 59 -0.27 -9.60 -24.78
CA GLY A 59 1.18 -9.81 -24.82
C GLY A 59 1.81 -9.83 -23.44
N THR A 60 3.13 -9.94 -23.44
CA THR A 60 3.95 -9.85 -22.21
C THR A 60 4.89 -8.66 -22.34
N TYR A 61 4.83 -7.78 -21.36
CA TYR A 61 5.54 -6.51 -21.36
C TYR A 61 6.43 -6.40 -20.14
N GLU A 62 7.67 -6.04 -20.34
CA GLU A 62 8.65 -5.88 -19.28
C GLU A 62 9.12 -4.43 -19.19
N ALA A 63 9.25 -3.94 -17.95
CA ALA A 63 9.83 -2.64 -17.68
C ALA A 63 10.51 -2.60 -16.31
N THR A 64 11.32 -1.57 -16.11
CA THR A 64 12.00 -1.28 -14.85
C THR A 64 11.60 0.10 -14.34
N ALA A 65 11.62 0.26 -13.04
CA ALA A 65 11.62 1.58 -12.39
C ALA A 65 12.99 2.23 -12.54
N ASP A 66 13.18 3.41 -11.95
CA ASP A 66 14.49 4.04 -11.90
C ASP A 66 15.42 3.30 -10.94
N ALA A 67 16.70 3.23 -11.29
CA ALA A 67 17.72 2.68 -10.40
C ALA A 67 17.94 3.60 -9.19
N TRP A 68 18.26 3.02 -8.05
CA TRP A 68 18.54 3.72 -6.82
C TRP A 68 19.71 3.08 -6.05
N ASP A 69 20.05 3.59 -4.88
CA ASP A 69 21.28 3.21 -4.16
C ASP A 69 21.44 1.71 -3.88
N PHE A 70 20.36 0.97 -3.84
CA PHE A 70 20.39 -0.47 -3.54
C PHE A 70 19.94 -1.36 -4.70
N GLY A 71 19.80 -0.83 -5.91
CA GLY A 71 19.45 -1.59 -7.10
C GLY A 71 18.29 -1.01 -7.88
N GLN A 72 17.40 -1.85 -8.38
CA GLN A 72 16.30 -1.47 -9.27
C GLN A 72 15.15 -2.46 -9.15
N GLU A 73 13.94 -2.01 -9.25
CA GLU A 73 12.77 -2.87 -9.35
C GLU A 73 12.36 -3.06 -10.81
N SER A 74 11.87 -4.27 -11.12
CA SER A 74 11.33 -4.60 -12.44
C SER A 74 9.98 -5.29 -12.34
N ALA A 75 9.22 -5.24 -13.42
CA ALA A 75 7.95 -5.91 -13.58
C ALA A 75 7.84 -6.54 -14.95
N THR A 76 7.29 -7.75 -15.01
CA THR A 76 6.81 -8.40 -16.22
C THR A 76 5.30 -8.52 -16.09
N VAL A 77 4.55 -7.95 -17.02
CA VAL A 77 3.08 -7.93 -17.02
C VAL A 77 2.57 -8.71 -18.21
N THR A 78 1.70 -9.68 -17.98
CA THR A 78 1.03 -10.43 -19.03
C THR A 78 -0.41 -9.96 -19.18
N ILE A 79 -0.79 -9.62 -20.41
CA ILE A 79 -2.12 -9.16 -20.77
C ILE A 79 -2.74 -10.19 -21.71
N LYS A 80 -3.97 -10.57 -21.42
CA LYS A 80 -4.78 -11.45 -22.23
C LYS A 80 -6.24 -10.97 -22.22
N ASP A 81 -6.84 -10.95 -23.40
CA ASP A 81 -8.19 -10.43 -23.61
C ASP A 81 -8.38 -9.00 -23.06
N GLY A 82 -7.35 -8.15 -23.23
CA GLY A 82 -7.31 -6.77 -22.74
C GLY A 82 -7.21 -6.63 -21.21
N LYS A 83 -6.93 -7.72 -20.47
CA LYS A 83 -6.85 -7.73 -19.00
C LYS A 83 -5.48 -8.16 -18.50
N ILE A 84 -5.07 -7.63 -17.37
CA ILE A 84 -3.89 -8.08 -16.66
C ILE A 84 -4.17 -9.46 -16.07
N THR A 85 -3.46 -10.49 -16.54
CA THR A 85 -3.63 -11.87 -16.06
C THR A 85 -2.49 -12.34 -15.18
N ASP A 86 -1.31 -11.75 -15.31
CA ASP A 86 -0.17 -12.06 -14.47
C ASP A 86 0.76 -10.87 -14.33
N ILE A 87 1.38 -10.74 -13.15
CA ILE A 87 2.42 -9.75 -12.85
C ILE A 87 3.54 -10.43 -12.06
N ILE A 88 4.74 -10.42 -12.61
CA ILE A 88 5.95 -10.87 -11.93
C ILE A 88 6.76 -9.65 -11.50
N LEU A 89 6.90 -9.43 -10.21
CA LEU A 89 7.69 -8.34 -9.62
C LEU A 89 9.04 -8.85 -9.16
N LYS A 90 10.11 -8.13 -9.52
CA LYS A 90 11.48 -8.47 -9.15
C LYS A 90 12.19 -7.28 -8.52
N ARG A 91 13.13 -7.60 -7.64
CA ARG A 91 14.16 -6.69 -7.16
C ARG A 91 15.48 -7.10 -7.78
N LEU A 92 16.15 -6.18 -8.43
CA LEU A 92 17.46 -6.38 -9.02
C LEU A 92 18.54 -5.70 -8.16
N THR A 93 19.70 -6.31 -8.07
CA THR A 93 20.92 -5.69 -7.53
C THR A 93 21.43 -4.60 -8.46
N LYS A 94 22.45 -3.83 -8.03
CA LYS A 94 23.13 -2.85 -8.91
C LYS A 94 23.74 -3.48 -10.18
N ASP A 95 24.10 -4.77 -10.11
CA ASP A 95 24.64 -5.53 -11.25
C ASP A 95 23.53 -6.12 -12.12
N GLY A 96 22.28 -5.77 -11.90
CA GLY A 96 21.12 -6.23 -12.67
C GLY A 96 20.70 -7.67 -12.41
N LYS A 97 21.22 -8.33 -11.38
CA LYS A 97 20.85 -9.69 -11.01
C LYS A 97 19.67 -9.66 -10.05
N GLU A 98 18.76 -10.62 -10.18
CA GLU A 98 17.68 -10.77 -9.21
C GLU A 98 18.24 -11.11 -7.81
N VAL A 99 17.70 -10.49 -6.78
CA VAL A 99 18.10 -10.74 -5.39
C VAL A 99 17.69 -12.14 -4.95
N ASN A 100 18.45 -12.71 -4.02
CA ASN A 100 18.06 -13.97 -3.37
C ASN A 100 16.97 -13.70 -2.32
N TYR A 101 15.72 -13.99 -2.63
CA TYR A 101 14.60 -13.72 -1.72
C TYR A 101 14.63 -14.51 -0.42
N ASN A 102 15.45 -15.57 -0.30
CA ASN A 102 15.64 -16.25 0.98
C ASN A 102 16.33 -15.36 2.02
N GLU A 103 16.99 -14.30 1.58
CA GLU A 103 17.59 -13.28 2.46
C GLU A 103 16.65 -12.10 2.76
N TRP A 104 15.47 -12.05 2.14
CA TRP A 104 14.49 -10.97 2.22
C TRP A 104 13.17 -11.48 2.80
N THR A 105 13.25 -12.12 3.97
CA THR A 105 12.13 -12.80 4.64
C THR A 105 11.59 -12.04 5.85
N GLY A 106 12.05 -10.83 6.11
CA GLY A 106 11.74 -10.09 7.34
C GLY A 106 12.69 -10.38 8.49
N ALA A 107 13.66 -11.26 8.29
CA ALA A 107 14.68 -11.60 9.29
C ALA A 107 15.75 -10.51 9.41
N GLU A 108 16.42 -10.51 10.56
CA GLU A 108 17.59 -9.69 10.76
C GLU A 108 18.81 -10.30 10.05
N VAL A 109 19.49 -9.50 9.24
CA VAL A 109 20.73 -9.87 8.55
C VAL A 109 21.75 -8.79 8.84
N GLU A 110 22.88 -9.16 9.44
CA GLU A 110 23.97 -8.25 9.80
C GLU A 110 23.49 -7.04 10.66
N GLY A 111 22.63 -7.30 11.64
CA GLY A 111 22.11 -6.28 12.55
C GLY A 111 21.05 -5.35 11.94
N LYS A 112 20.52 -5.68 10.76
CA LYS A 112 19.46 -4.91 10.08
C LYS A 112 18.28 -5.81 9.72
N THR A 113 17.09 -5.42 10.10
CA THR A 113 15.88 -6.11 9.65
C THR A 113 15.64 -5.79 8.16
N ARG A 114 15.71 -6.79 7.32
CA ARG A 114 15.34 -6.67 5.90
C ARG A 114 13.83 -6.84 5.74
N PRO A 115 13.16 -6.05 4.89
CA PRO A 115 11.74 -6.25 4.61
C PRO A 115 11.49 -7.62 3.96
N ASN A 116 10.32 -8.21 4.19
CA ASN A 116 9.95 -9.47 3.55
C ASN A 116 9.54 -9.25 2.09
N LEU A 117 10.51 -8.99 1.22
CA LEU A 117 10.25 -8.74 -0.19
C LEU A 117 9.69 -9.97 -0.91
N ASN A 118 9.99 -11.19 -0.41
CA ASN A 118 9.44 -12.40 -0.99
C ASN A 118 7.91 -12.45 -0.86
N LEU A 119 7.38 -12.08 0.29
CA LEU A 119 5.94 -11.99 0.51
C LEU A 119 5.36 -10.74 -0.18
N PHE A 120 5.99 -9.59 -0.02
CA PHE A 120 5.44 -8.31 -0.48
C PHE A 120 5.31 -8.22 -2.00
N ARG A 121 6.22 -8.83 -2.78
CA ARG A 121 6.08 -8.88 -4.24
C ARG A 121 4.86 -9.69 -4.68
N GLN A 122 4.52 -10.76 -3.95
CA GLN A 122 3.36 -11.58 -4.25
C GLN A 122 2.06 -10.83 -3.88
N ASP A 123 2.02 -10.19 -2.71
CA ASP A 123 0.87 -9.39 -2.28
C ASP A 123 0.60 -8.21 -3.23
N MET A 124 1.66 -7.50 -3.64
CA MET A 124 1.54 -6.39 -4.60
C MET A 124 1.04 -6.86 -5.96
N SER A 125 1.63 -7.95 -6.49
CA SER A 125 1.18 -8.57 -7.73
C SER A 125 -0.30 -8.90 -7.70
N LYS A 126 -0.73 -9.62 -6.64
CA LYS A 126 -2.13 -9.99 -6.47
C LYS A 126 -3.05 -8.78 -6.41
N LYS A 127 -2.72 -7.76 -5.61
CA LYS A 127 -3.51 -6.53 -5.50
C LYS A 127 -3.65 -5.81 -6.85
N MET A 128 -2.57 -5.73 -7.63
CA MET A 128 -2.57 -5.08 -8.94
C MET A 128 -3.41 -5.86 -9.97
N ILE A 129 -3.35 -7.19 -9.94
CA ILE A 129 -4.18 -8.04 -10.80
C ILE A 129 -5.66 -7.91 -10.41
N ASP A 130 -5.99 -8.00 -9.13
CA ASP A 130 -7.36 -7.88 -8.62
C ASP A 130 -7.95 -6.50 -8.95
N ALA A 131 -7.16 -5.44 -8.83
CA ALA A 131 -7.55 -4.07 -9.15
C ALA A 131 -7.49 -3.75 -10.65
N GLN A 132 -6.91 -4.62 -11.48
CA GLN A 132 -6.60 -4.34 -12.89
C GLN A 132 -5.86 -3.01 -13.06
N SER A 133 -4.93 -2.71 -12.13
CA SER A 133 -4.26 -1.41 -12.04
C SER A 133 -2.91 -1.53 -11.31
N TYR A 134 -1.97 -0.68 -11.69
CA TYR A 134 -0.73 -0.49 -10.92
C TYR A 134 -0.96 0.37 -9.66
N ASP A 135 -2.04 1.12 -9.61
CA ASP A 135 -2.31 2.06 -8.53
C ASP A 135 -2.98 1.39 -7.35
N VAL A 136 -2.17 0.74 -6.53
CA VAL A 136 -2.52 0.09 -5.27
C VAL A 136 -1.67 0.66 -4.13
N ASP A 137 -2.09 0.44 -2.89
CA ASP A 137 -1.36 0.92 -1.72
C ASP A 137 0.03 0.30 -1.61
N THR A 138 1.00 1.11 -1.20
CA THR A 138 2.35 0.64 -0.87
C THR A 138 2.38 -0.05 0.49
N ILE A 139 3.42 -0.86 0.73
CA ILE A 139 3.62 -1.54 2.01
C ILE A 139 4.61 -0.72 2.85
N ALA A 140 4.18 -0.27 4.04
CA ALA A 140 4.91 0.67 4.88
C ALA A 140 6.35 0.24 5.21
N THR A 141 6.59 -1.06 5.43
CA THR A 141 7.94 -1.58 5.74
C THR A 141 8.84 -1.74 4.51
N ALA A 142 8.30 -1.55 3.30
CA ALA A 142 9.01 -1.66 2.02
C ALA A 142 8.59 -0.56 1.04
N THR A 143 8.33 0.65 1.52
CA THR A 143 7.75 1.76 0.74
C THR A 143 8.49 2.02 -0.55
N VAL A 144 9.82 2.06 -0.55
CA VAL A 144 10.63 2.33 -1.76
C VAL A 144 10.43 1.23 -2.79
N SER A 145 10.62 -0.04 -2.42
CA SER A 145 10.47 -1.15 -3.38
C SER A 145 9.04 -1.26 -3.91
N THR A 146 8.03 -1.09 -3.05
CA THR A 146 6.63 -1.19 -3.47
C THR A 146 6.21 -0.01 -4.35
N ALA A 147 6.68 1.20 -4.09
CA ALA A 147 6.49 2.35 -4.98
C ALA A 147 7.16 2.14 -6.34
N ASN A 148 8.39 1.64 -6.36
CA ASN A 148 9.12 1.38 -7.60
C ASN A 148 8.50 0.23 -8.40
N TRP A 149 7.94 -0.81 -7.77
CA TRP A 149 7.17 -1.83 -8.49
C TRP A 149 5.93 -1.24 -9.17
N LYS A 150 5.23 -0.28 -8.53
CA LYS A 150 4.11 0.44 -9.19
C LYS A 150 4.59 1.14 -10.46
N VAL A 151 5.72 1.85 -10.39
CA VAL A 151 6.32 2.54 -11.56
C VAL A 151 6.70 1.54 -12.65
N ALA A 152 7.31 0.40 -12.29
CA ALA A 152 7.68 -0.62 -13.26
C ALA A 152 6.45 -1.21 -13.97
N VAL A 153 5.38 -1.52 -13.23
CA VAL A 153 4.11 -2.01 -13.80
C VAL A 153 3.47 -0.95 -14.68
N GLN A 154 3.40 0.31 -14.24
CA GLN A 154 2.90 1.42 -15.05
C GLN A 154 3.62 1.49 -16.40
N ARG A 155 4.95 1.48 -16.40
CA ARG A 155 5.77 1.54 -17.63
C ARG A 155 5.56 0.32 -18.53
N ALA A 156 5.35 -0.87 -17.94
CA ALA A 156 5.01 -2.06 -18.71
C ALA A 156 3.65 -1.94 -19.40
N LEU A 157 2.64 -1.42 -18.68
CA LEU A 157 1.29 -1.19 -19.22
C LEU A 157 1.27 -0.07 -20.28
N GLU A 158 2.14 0.93 -20.19
CA GLU A 158 2.29 1.97 -21.22
C GLU A 158 2.78 1.39 -22.56
N LYS A 159 3.56 0.31 -22.53
CA LYS A 159 4.01 -0.40 -23.75
C LYS A 159 2.91 -1.25 -24.38
N ALA A 160 1.85 -1.53 -23.65
CA ALA A 160 0.72 -2.36 -24.08
C ALA A 160 -0.40 -1.55 -24.77
N LYS A 161 -0.30 -0.26 -24.84
CA LYS A 161 -1.30 0.65 -25.42
C LYS A 161 -1.22 0.76 -26.96
#